data_85865d4e55d203cfae896698edc29c4a
#
_entry.id   85865d4e55d203cfae896698edc29c4a
#
_cell.length_a   1.000
_cell.length_b   1.000
_cell.length_c   1.000
_cell.angle_alpha   90.00
_cell.angle_beta   90.00
_cell.angle_gamma   90.00
#
_symmetry.space_group_name_H-M   'P 1'
#
loop_
_entity.id
_entity.type
_entity.pdbx_description
1 polymer ?
#
loop_
_entity_poly.entity_id
_entity_poly.type
_entity_poly.pdbx_seq_one_letter_code
_entity_poly.pdbx_strand_id
1 'polypeptide(L)'
;MNRITLTLKRPFIWLSRFRHRCGYGVHSPFAFSLITQVIYESTPYYKYKDLAVEQKKLASQKDKNWTYESKKVKRLLFRLVNYTQPDTIVDAGRLAASSLYLKAGKEGADYTSASELSELFLEAGVPVDFLYLHDYRHPEFVEEVFRICAARTAKKSIFVVEGIRYTPQMKKLWKCMMQDEKVGITFDLYDIGILFFDKTKIKQDYICLLYTSDAADE
;
A
#
# COMPACT_ATOMS: atom_id res chain seq x y z
N MET A 1 9.85 15.83 3.69
CA MET A 1 9.51 16.09 5.14
C MET A 1 10.22 15.03 5.95
N ASN A 2 11.01 15.40 6.97
CA ASN A 2 11.76 14.41 7.75
C ASN A 2 10.82 13.53 8.60
N ARG A 3 11.18 12.24 8.81
CA ARG A 3 10.43 11.31 9.68
C ARG A 3 10.14 11.91 11.07
N ILE A 4 11.08 12.70 11.62
CA ILE A 4 10.94 13.38 12.92
C ILE A 4 9.78 14.38 12.91
N THR A 5 9.66 15.20 11.85
CA THR A 5 8.53 16.15 11.73
C THR A 5 7.19 15.46 11.54
N LEU A 6 7.18 14.26 10.95
CA LEU A 6 5.98 13.44 10.81
C LEU A 6 5.54 12.88 12.16
N THR A 7 6.48 12.40 12.96
CA THR A 7 6.21 11.86 14.30
C THR A 7 5.61 12.92 15.23
N LEU A 8 6.13 14.14 15.20
CA LEU A 8 5.59 15.26 15.97
C LEU A 8 4.18 15.70 15.52
N LYS A 9 3.82 15.49 14.25
CA LYS A 9 2.49 15.81 13.70
C LYS A 9 1.45 14.69 13.92
N ARG A 10 1.86 13.48 14.26
CA ARG A 10 0.97 12.32 14.44
C ARG A 10 -0.21 12.57 15.38
N PRO A 11 -0.04 13.20 16.59
CA PRO A 11 -1.18 13.48 17.48
C PRO A 11 -2.22 14.39 16.84
N PHE A 12 -1.78 15.43 16.11
CA PHE A 12 -2.69 16.36 15.42
C PHE A 12 -3.41 15.70 14.24
N ILE A 13 -2.72 14.82 13.51
CA ILE A 13 -3.31 14.03 12.43
C ILE A 13 -4.37 13.09 13.01
N TRP A 14 -4.05 12.43 14.12
CA TRP A 14 -4.98 11.54 14.81
C TRP A 14 -6.23 12.30 15.23
N LEU A 15 -6.09 13.47 15.84
CA LEU A 15 -7.22 14.29 16.27
C LEU A 15 -8.09 14.76 15.09
N SER A 16 -7.45 15.21 13.99
CA SER A 16 -8.18 15.68 12.80
C SER A 16 -8.92 14.57 12.06
N ARG A 17 -8.43 13.32 12.12
CA ARG A 17 -9.03 12.14 11.47
C ARG A 17 -9.80 11.22 12.42
N PHE A 18 -9.97 11.62 13.67
CA PHE A 18 -10.62 10.80 14.70
C PHE A 18 -12.02 10.32 14.28
N ARG A 19 -12.80 11.21 13.63
CA ARG A 19 -14.14 10.89 13.15
C ARG A 19 -14.18 9.93 11.95
N HIS A 20 -13.05 9.69 11.29
CA HIS A 20 -12.94 8.79 10.12
C HIS A 20 -12.34 7.42 10.49
N ARG A 21 -12.42 7.03 11.77
CA ARG A 21 -11.91 5.75 12.28
C ARG A 21 -12.93 4.64 12.12
N CYS A 22 -12.41 3.42 11.94
CA CYS A 22 -13.19 2.17 12.01
C CYS A 22 -14.45 2.13 11.14
N GLY A 23 -14.47 2.87 10.02
CA GLY A 23 -15.63 2.87 9.12
C GLY A 23 -16.83 3.72 9.59
N TYR A 24 -16.64 4.59 10.58
CA TYR A 24 -17.73 5.49 11.02
C TYR A 24 -18.20 6.38 9.86
N GLY A 25 -19.52 6.37 9.59
CA GLY A 25 -20.12 7.13 8.49
C GLY A 25 -19.91 6.52 7.09
N VAL A 26 -19.36 5.31 6.99
CA VAL A 26 -19.19 4.60 5.72
C VAL A 26 -20.43 3.77 5.42
N HIS A 27 -21.15 4.12 4.35
CA HIS A 27 -22.38 3.44 3.94
C HIS A 27 -22.17 2.33 2.89
N SER A 28 -21.02 2.30 2.23
CA SER A 28 -20.67 1.25 1.28
C SER A 28 -20.31 -0.04 2.01
N PRO A 29 -21.05 -1.17 1.78
CA PRO A 29 -20.71 -2.45 2.40
C PRO A 29 -19.29 -2.93 2.08
N PHE A 30 -18.83 -2.70 0.84
CA PHE A 30 -17.48 -3.00 0.41
C PHE A 30 -16.45 -2.21 1.21
N ALA A 31 -16.61 -0.89 1.27
CA ALA A 31 -15.65 -0.02 1.97
C ALA A 31 -15.66 -0.32 3.48
N PHE A 32 -16.82 -0.53 4.07
CA PHE A 32 -16.93 -0.91 5.48
C PHE A 32 -16.22 -2.23 5.79
N SER A 33 -16.45 -3.27 4.96
CA SER A 33 -15.77 -4.56 5.11
C SER A 33 -14.25 -4.43 4.97
N LEU A 34 -13.76 -3.72 3.94
CA LEU A 34 -12.32 -3.49 3.75
C LEU A 34 -11.70 -2.76 4.95
N ILE A 35 -12.37 -1.72 5.44
CA ILE A 35 -11.87 -0.94 6.57
C ILE A 35 -11.79 -1.81 7.83
N THR A 36 -12.86 -2.54 8.16
CA THR A 36 -12.95 -3.28 9.43
C THR A 36 -12.18 -4.60 9.42
N GLN A 37 -12.20 -5.32 8.29
CA GLN A 37 -11.64 -6.68 8.20
C GLN A 37 -10.22 -6.73 7.61
N VAL A 38 -9.74 -5.64 6.98
CA VAL A 38 -8.41 -5.62 6.35
C VAL A 38 -7.55 -4.50 6.94
N ILE A 39 -8.03 -3.24 6.89
CA ILE A 39 -7.22 -2.09 7.30
C ILE A 39 -7.04 -2.08 8.83
N TYR A 40 -8.11 -2.26 9.59
CA TYR A 40 -8.10 -2.27 11.06
C TYR A 40 -8.00 -3.66 11.69
N GLU A 41 -7.80 -4.70 10.88
CA GLU A 41 -7.60 -6.06 11.40
C GLU A 41 -6.36 -6.12 12.30
N SER A 42 -6.57 -6.49 13.55
CA SER A 42 -5.54 -6.58 14.57
C SER A 42 -5.16 -8.02 14.93
N THR A 43 -5.97 -9.00 14.52
CA THR A 43 -5.73 -10.40 14.81
C THR A 43 -4.39 -10.86 14.24
N PRO A 44 -3.52 -11.50 15.03
CA PRO A 44 -2.23 -11.94 14.54
C PRO A 44 -2.39 -13.15 13.62
N TYR A 45 -1.96 -13.02 12.36
CA TYR A 45 -1.84 -14.16 11.47
C TYR A 45 -0.66 -15.04 11.88
N TYR A 46 -0.83 -16.36 11.77
CA TYR A 46 0.22 -17.32 12.12
C TYR A 46 1.55 -17.07 11.38
N LYS A 47 1.49 -16.68 10.11
CA LYS A 47 2.67 -16.35 9.28
C LYS A 47 3.49 -15.16 9.78
N TYR A 48 2.95 -14.28 10.60
CA TYR A 48 3.68 -13.06 11.01
C TYR A 48 4.93 -13.36 11.85
N LYS A 49 4.93 -14.44 12.63
CA LYS A 49 6.11 -14.85 13.42
C LYS A 49 7.24 -15.32 12.50
N ASP A 50 6.92 -16.15 11.53
CA ASP A 50 7.89 -16.71 10.58
C ASP A 50 8.47 -15.61 9.69
N LEU A 51 7.62 -14.71 9.16
CA LEU A 51 8.04 -13.55 8.38
C LEU A 51 8.97 -12.62 9.18
N ALA A 52 8.72 -12.43 10.46
CA ALA A 52 9.60 -11.60 11.31
C ALA A 52 10.98 -12.24 11.51
N VAL A 53 11.04 -13.56 11.64
CA VAL A 53 12.31 -14.31 11.73
C VAL A 53 13.08 -14.23 10.41
N GLU A 54 12.40 -14.46 9.28
CA GLU A 54 13.00 -14.40 7.96
C GLU A 54 13.50 -12.99 7.63
N GLN A 55 12.73 -11.97 7.96
CA GLN A 55 13.16 -10.57 7.82
C GLN A 55 14.45 -10.29 8.60
N LYS A 56 14.58 -10.77 9.85
CA LYS A 56 15.80 -10.59 10.64
C LYS A 56 17.00 -11.28 9.99
N LYS A 57 16.83 -12.50 9.47
CA LYS A 57 17.89 -13.23 8.74
C LYS A 57 18.34 -12.44 7.51
N LEU A 58 17.41 -11.95 6.69
CA LEU A 58 17.73 -11.16 5.50
C LEU A 58 18.40 -9.82 5.84
N ALA A 59 17.95 -9.13 6.89
CA ALA A 59 18.55 -7.89 7.33
C ALA A 59 20.01 -8.06 7.81
N SER A 60 20.35 -9.23 8.37
CA SER A 60 21.73 -9.54 8.80
C SER A 60 22.66 -9.89 7.62
N GLN A 61 22.12 -10.28 6.48
CA GLN A 61 22.87 -10.73 5.30
C GLN A 61 23.07 -9.64 4.23
N LYS A 62 22.34 -8.54 4.31
CA LYS A 62 22.29 -7.52 3.25
C LYS A 62 22.93 -6.20 3.65
N ASP A 63 23.48 -5.56 2.62
CA ASP A 63 24.09 -4.23 2.63
C ASP A 63 23.15 -3.13 3.13
N LYS A 64 23.76 -1.99 3.51
CA LYS A 64 23.16 -0.76 4.06
C LYS A 64 22.01 -0.11 3.25
N ASN A 65 21.63 -0.67 2.10
CA ASN A 65 20.61 -0.13 1.19
C ASN A 65 19.17 -0.65 1.45
N TRP A 66 18.97 -1.46 2.48
CA TRP A 66 17.66 -1.98 2.85
C TRP A 66 16.75 -0.85 3.36
N THR A 67 15.57 -0.69 2.75
CA THR A 67 14.61 0.32 3.19
C THR A 67 13.83 -0.20 4.42
N TYR A 68 13.83 0.59 5.48
CA TYR A 68 13.04 0.25 6.67
C TYR A 68 11.58 0.65 6.45
N GLU A 69 10.69 -0.32 6.55
CA GLU A 69 9.25 -0.13 6.53
C GLU A 69 8.63 -0.44 7.89
N SER A 70 7.54 0.25 8.22
CA SER A 70 6.88 -0.01 9.49
C SER A 70 6.21 -1.39 9.51
N LYS A 71 6.15 -2.01 10.67
CA LYS A 71 5.47 -3.29 10.90
C LYS A 71 4.00 -3.25 10.43
N LYS A 72 3.33 -2.08 10.64
CA LYS A 72 1.94 -1.87 10.25
C LYS A 72 1.76 -1.88 8.73
N VAL A 73 2.67 -1.24 7.99
CA VAL A 73 2.64 -1.24 6.52
C VAL A 73 2.79 -2.65 5.97
N LYS A 74 3.81 -3.38 6.39
CA LYS A 74 4.06 -4.76 5.94
C LYS A 74 2.88 -5.70 6.21
N ARG A 75 2.31 -5.62 7.41
CA ARG A 75 1.12 -6.42 7.77
C ARG A 75 -0.11 -6.02 6.98
N LEU A 76 -0.28 -4.72 6.67
CA LEU A 76 -1.36 -4.27 5.80
C LEU A 76 -1.20 -4.83 4.39
N LEU A 77 0.01 -4.79 3.81
CA LEU A 77 0.29 -5.36 2.49
C LEU A 77 -0.04 -6.85 2.44
N PHE A 78 0.41 -7.64 3.44
CA PHE A 78 0.04 -9.04 3.57
C PHE A 78 -1.48 -9.23 3.56
N ARG A 79 -2.22 -8.47 4.39
CA ARG A 79 -3.67 -8.60 4.48
C ARG A 79 -4.38 -8.21 3.18
N LEU A 80 -3.91 -7.16 2.50
CA LEU A 80 -4.46 -6.74 1.21
C LEU A 80 -4.26 -7.81 0.14
N VAL A 81 -3.05 -8.38 0.02
CA VAL A 81 -2.79 -9.49 -0.90
C VAL A 81 -3.61 -10.72 -0.54
N ASN A 82 -3.68 -11.09 0.74
CA ASN A 82 -4.48 -12.21 1.20
C ASN A 82 -6.00 -12.00 0.96
N TYR A 83 -6.48 -10.77 1.03
CA TYR A 83 -7.89 -10.44 0.77
C TYR A 83 -8.21 -10.44 -0.72
N THR A 84 -7.34 -9.87 -1.56
CA THR A 84 -7.60 -9.69 -3.00
C THR A 84 -7.19 -10.87 -3.85
N GLN A 85 -6.32 -11.75 -3.34
CA GLN A 85 -5.82 -12.94 -4.02
C GLN A 85 -5.34 -12.67 -5.47
N PRO A 86 -4.40 -11.70 -5.68
CA PRO A 86 -3.95 -11.30 -7.01
C PRO A 86 -3.16 -12.42 -7.69
N ASP A 87 -3.30 -12.56 -9.01
CA ASP A 87 -2.48 -13.48 -9.79
C ASP A 87 -1.12 -12.87 -10.12
N THR A 88 -1.07 -11.53 -10.28
CA THR A 88 0.15 -10.78 -10.54
C THR A 88 0.40 -9.73 -9.46
N ILE A 89 1.64 -9.63 -8.98
CA ILE A 89 2.09 -8.64 -8.00
C ILE A 89 3.31 -7.91 -8.56
N VAL A 90 3.20 -6.60 -8.67
CA VAL A 90 4.32 -5.71 -9.03
C VAL A 90 4.73 -4.91 -7.79
N ASP A 91 5.99 -5.02 -7.41
CA ASP A 91 6.61 -4.32 -6.28
C ASP A 91 7.61 -3.30 -6.83
N ALA A 92 7.20 -2.04 -6.90
CA ALA A 92 7.96 -0.97 -7.54
C ALA A 92 8.56 -0.01 -6.51
N GLY A 93 9.86 -0.14 -6.36
CA GLY A 93 10.68 0.62 -5.43
C GLY A 93 11.93 -0.12 -5.00
N ARG A 94 12.65 0.45 -4.05
CA ARG A 94 13.89 -0.16 -3.52
C ARG A 94 13.56 -1.42 -2.74
N LEU A 95 14.42 -2.43 -2.87
CA LEU A 95 14.24 -3.69 -2.15
C LEU A 95 14.02 -3.49 -0.65
N ALA A 96 12.93 -4.02 -0.14
CA ALA A 96 12.48 -3.83 1.24
C ALA A 96 11.87 -5.11 1.82
N ALA A 97 11.61 -5.10 3.12
CA ALA A 97 11.01 -6.24 3.82
C ALA A 97 9.57 -6.54 3.40
N SER A 98 8.88 -5.56 2.81
CA SER A 98 7.53 -5.72 2.23
C SER A 98 7.44 -6.86 1.22
N SER A 99 8.50 -7.10 0.44
CA SER A 99 8.55 -8.19 -0.54
C SER A 99 8.21 -9.57 0.06
N LEU A 100 8.67 -9.85 1.29
CA LEU A 100 8.34 -11.08 2.01
C LEU A 100 6.85 -11.18 2.34
N TYR A 101 6.27 -10.07 2.79
CA TYR A 101 4.87 -9.99 3.18
C TYR A 101 3.93 -10.05 1.98
N LEU A 102 4.31 -9.45 0.85
CA LEU A 102 3.59 -9.53 -0.41
C LEU A 102 3.54 -10.98 -0.92
N LYS A 103 4.70 -11.65 -1.02
CA LYS A 103 4.79 -13.05 -1.45
C LYS A 103 4.05 -14.01 -0.52
N ALA A 104 4.09 -13.77 0.78
CA ALA A 104 3.42 -14.63 1.76
C ALA A 104 1.89 -14.44 1.79
N GLY A 105 1.37 -13.33 1.29
CA GLY A 105 -0.08 -13.05 1.22
C GLY A 105 -0.81 -13.96 0.25
N LYS A 106 -0.16 -14.35 -0.85
CA LYS A 106 -0.63 -15.36 -1.80
C LYS A 106 0.55 -16.14 -2.34
N GLU A 107 0.62 -17.42 -2.01
CA GLU A 107 1.60 -18.33 -2.59
C GLU A 107 1.27 -18.61 -4.06
N GLY A 108 2.29 -18.61 -4.92
CA GLY A 108 2.14 -18.89 -6.35
C GLY A 108 1.66 -17.69 -7.20
N ALA A 109 1.54 -16.49 -6.63
CA ALA A 109 1.37 -15.29 -7.43
C ALA A 109 2.63 -15.00 -8.23
N ASP A 110 2.48 -14.52 -9.47
CA ASP A 110 3.60 -14.03 -10.27
C ASP A 110 4.08 -12.70 -9.68
N TYR A 111 5.31 -12.69 -9.16
CA TYR A 111 5.87 -11.55 -8.44
C TYR A 111 7.05 -10.95 -9.21
N THR A 112 6.88 -9.69 -9.60
CA THR A 112 7.92 -8.88 -10.24
C THR A 112 8.32 -7.73 -9.33
N SER A 113 9.62 -7.50 -9.15
CA SER A 113 10.15 -6.31 -8.47
C SER A 113 10.93 -5.44 -9.44
N ALA A 114 10.78 -4.13 -9.34
CA ALA A 114 11.48 -3.16 -10.15
C ALA A 114 11.91 -1.95 -9.31
N SER A 115 13.21 -1.65 -9.28
CA SER A 115 13.76 -0.43 -8.69
C SER A 115 13.99 0.68 -9.73
N GLU A 116 13.99 0.30 -11.00
CA GLU A 116 14.11 1.18 -12.17
C GLU A 116 13.12 0.76 -13.25
N LEU A 117 12.79 1.68 -14.17
CA LEU A 117 11.86 1.38 -15.28
C LEU A 117 12.35 0.28 -16.20
N SER A 118 13.68 0.16 -16.37
CA SER A 118 14.32 -0.90 -17.15
C SER A 118 14.10 -2.31 -16.59
N GLU A 119 13.79 -2.42 -15.32
CA GLU A 119 13.53 -3.68 -14.61
C GLU A 119 12.03 -4.05 -14.59
N LEU A 120 11.16 -3.15 -15.06
CA LEU A 120 9.73 -3.37 -15.07
C LEU A 120 9.32 -4.28 -16.24
N PHE A 121 9.34 -5.57 -16.00
CA PHE A 121 8.88 -6.58 -16.96
C PHE A 121 7.41 -6.91 -16.71
N LEU A 122 6.57 -6.59 -17.70
CA LEU A 122 5.14 -6.88 -17.66
C LEU A 122 4.80 -7.75 -18.88
N GLU A 123 4.28 -8.93 -18.65
CA GLU A 123 3.86 -9.83 -19.72
C GLU A 123 2.71 -9.21 -20.53
N ALA A 124 2.80 -9.33 -21.87
CA ALA A 124 1.82 -8.75 -22.77
C ALA A 124 0.44 -9.43 -22.57
N GLY A 125 -0.62 -8.61 -22.44
CA GLY A 125 -1.99 -9.11 -22.25
C GLY A 125 -2.32 -9.55 -20.84
N VAL A 126 -1.36 -9.61 -19.90
CA VAL A 126 -1.60 -9.96 -18.50
C VAL A 126 -1.90 -8.68 -17.71
N PRO A 127 -3.02 -8.62 -16.95
CA PRO A 127 -3.34 -7.48 -16.13
C PRO A 127 -2.43 -7.40 -14.90
N VAL A 128 -2.22 -6.20 -14.39
CA VAL A 128 -1.58 -5.96 -13.09
C VAL A 128 -2.66 -5.99 -12.02
N ASP A 129 -2.73 -7.08 -11.25
CA ASP A 129 -3.73 -7.23 -10.21
C ASP A 129 -3.37 -6.49 -8.93
N PHE A 130 -2.09 -6.50 -8.56
CA PHE A 130 -1.60 -5.80 -7.37
C PHE A 130 -0.33 -5.02 -7.70
N LEU A 131 -0.33 -3.72 -7.38
CA LEU A 131 0.85 -2.87 -7.50
C LEU A 131 1.15 -2.23 -6.15
N TYR A 132 2.42 -2.31 -5.71
CA TYR A 132 2.93 -1.57 -4.57
C TYR A 132 3.99 -0.56 -5.02
N LEU A 133 3.70 0.72 -4.86
CA LEU A 133 4.57 1.85 -5.20
C LEU A 133 5.12 2.45 -3.90
N HIS A 134 6.44 2.34 -3.67
CA HIS A 134 7.02 2.77 -2.39
C HIS A 134 8.30 3.62 -2.50
N ASP A 135 8.71 3.98 -3.72
CA ASP A 135 9.84 4.91 -3.90
C ASP A 135 9.39 6.37 -3.93
N TYR A 136 8.79 6.83 -2.84
CA TYR A 136 8.31 8.21 -2.68
C TYR A 136 9.41 9.27 -2.80
N ARG A 137 10.69 8.89 -2.86
CA ARG A 137 11.84 9.80 -3.07
C ARG A 137 12.03 10.17 -4.52
N HIS A 138 11.55 9.34 -5.43
CA HIS A 138 11.57 9.52 -6.88
C HIS A 138 10.13 9.54 -7.44
N PRO A 139 9.40 10.67 -7.24
CA PRO A 139 8.01 10.76 -7.67
C PRO A 139 7.79 10.53 -9.17
N GLU A 140 8.79 10.86 -9.99
CA GLU A 140 8.77 10.67 -11.44
C GLU A 140 8.75 9.18 -11.80
N PHE A 141 9.53 8.36 -11.09
CA PHE A 141 9.48 6.90 -11.22
C PHE A 141 8.12 6.35 -10.81
N VAL A 142 7.59 6.80 -9.66
CA VAL A 142 6.26 6.39 -9.17
C VAL A 142 5.16 6.76 -10.16
N GLU A 143 5.21 7.95 -10.76
CA GLU A 143 4.25 8.43 -11.76
C GLU A 143 4.28 7.56 -13.01
N GLU A 144 5.47 7.28 -13.53
CA GLU A 144 5.64 6.52 -14.76
C GLU A 144 5.20 5.05 -14.58
N VAL A 145 5.60 4.40 -13.48
CA VAL A 145 5.15 3.03 -13.16
C VAL A 145 3.64 2.99 -12.98
N PHE A 146 3.06 3.97 -12.27
CA PHE A 146 1.60 4.06 -12.15
C PHE A 146 0.94 4.14 -13.52
N ARG A 147 1.40 5.03 -14.41
CA ARG A 147 0.85 5.22 -15.76
C ARG A 147 0.89 3.94 -16.60
N ILE A 148 2.02 3.22 -16.58
CA ILE A 148 2.20 1.96 -17.30
C ILE A 148 1.27 0.88 -16.75
N CYS A 149 1.23 0.70 -15.42
CA CYS A 149 0.44 -0.33 -14.78
C CYS A 149 -1.07 -0.03 -14.83
N ALA A 150 -1.49 1.26 -14.72
CA ALA A 150 -2.89 1.67 -14.80
C ALA A 150 -3.49 1.41 -16.19
N ALA A 151 -2.66 1.37 -17.25
CA ALA A 151 -3.10 0.96 -18.59
C ALA A 151 -3.46 -0.53 -18.67
N ARG A 152 -3.04 -1.35 -17.70
CA ARG A 152 -3.20 -2.81 -17.65
C ARG A 152 -4.02 -3.29 -16.47
N THR A 153 -4.91 -2.47 -15.95
CA THR A 153 -5.77 -2.85 -14.81
C THR A 153 -6.98 -3.65 -15.25
N ALA A 154 -7.40 -4.56 -14.38
CA ALA A 154 -8.67 -5.27 -14.44
C ALA A 154 -9.58 -4.80 -13.29
N LYS A 155 -10.83 -5.27 -13.26
CA LYS A 155 -11.80 -4.93 -12.22
C LYS A 155 -11.30 -5.23 -10.80
N LYS A 156 -10.52 -6.30 -10.63
CA LYS A 156 -9.97 -6.73 -9.32
C LYS A 156 -8.65 -6.05 -8.95
N SER A 157 -8.09 -5.22 -9.82
CA SER A 157 -6.80 -4.56 -9.60
C SER A 157 -6.85 -3.64 -8.39
N ILE A 158 -5.76 -3.65 -7.62
CA ILE A 158 -5.55 -2.79 -6.47
C ILE A 158 -4.12 -2.25 -6.47
N PHE A 159 -3.98 -0.94 -6.34
CA PHE A 159 -2.69 -0.27 -6.25
C PHE A 159 -2.53 0.36 -4.87
N VAL A 160 -1.36 0.16 -4.29
CA VAL A 160 -0.98 0.70 -2.98
C VAL A 160 0.20 1.64 -3.17
N VAL A 161 0.07 2.87 -2.69
CA VAL A 161 1.08 3.92 -2.84
C VAL A 161 1.55 4.37 -1.47
N GLU A 162 2.84 4.20 -1.17
CA GLU A 162 3.44 4.67 0.09
C GLU A 162 3.89 6.13 -0.04
N GLY A 163 3.87 6.84 1.08
CA GLY A 163 4.42 8.19 1.16
C GLY A 163 3.60 9.27 0.46
N ILE A 164 2.30 9.05 0.25
CA ILE A 164 1.39 9.96 -0.47
C ILE A 164 1.38 11.41 0.08
N ARG A 165 1.93 11.64 1.29
CA ARG A 165 2.02 12.96 1.95
C ARG A 165 3.43 13.35 2.36
N TYR A 166 4.46 12.56 2.01
CA TYR A 166 5.81 12.81 2.49
C TYR A 166 6.49 13.98 1.79
N THR A 167 6.17 14.22 0.52
CA THR A 167 6.67 15.38 -0.25
C THR A 167 5.53 16.15 -0.90
N PRO A 168 5.73 17.43 -1.27
CA PRO A 168 4.74 18.17 -2.05
C PRO A 168 4.42 17.51 -3.40
N GLN A 169 5.43 16.94 -4.05
CA GLN A 169 5.30 16.23 -5.32
C GLN A 169 4.41 14.99 -5.17
N MET A 170 4.68 14.15 -4.15
CA MET A 170 3.84 12.98 -3.86
C MET A 170 2.39 13.35 -3.51
N LYS A 171 2.18 14.48 -2.82
CA LYS A 171 0.81 14.97 -2.57
C LYS A 171 0.08 15.36 -3.85
N LYS A 172 0.78 15.99 -4.78
CA LYS A 172 0.22 16.36 -6.08
C LYS A 172 -0.07 15.10 -6.90
N LEU A 173 0.90 14.19 -6.96
CA LEU A 173 0.78 12.93 -7.68
C LEU A 173 -0.39 12.07 -7.14
N TRP A 174 -0.53 11.95 -5.81
CA TRP A 174 -1.65 11.25 -5.20
C TRP A 174 -3.01 11.83 -5.64
N LYS A 175 -3.14 13.16 -5.67
CA LYS A 175 -4.36 13.81 -6.17
C LYS A 175 -4.63 13.49 -7.64
N CYS A 176 -3.60 13.49 -8.49
CA CYS A 176 -3.74 13.11 -9.90
C CYS A 176 -4.18 11.64 -10.03
N MET A 177 -3.58 10.72 -9.26
CA MET A 177 -3.96 9.31 -9.25
C MET A 177 -5.43 9.10 -8.82
N MET A 178 -5.89 9.79 -7.78
CA MET A 178 -7.29 9.74 -7.35
C MET A 178 -8.27 10.22 -8.43
N GLN A 179 -7.84 11.20 -9.24
CA GLN A 179 -8.66 11.78 -10.31
C GLN A 179 -8.62 10.98 -11.61
N ASP A 180 -7.71 10.01 -11.73
CA ASP A 180 -7.62 9.15 -12.91
C ASP A 180 -8.99 8.52 -13.20
N GLU A 181 -9.38 8.54 -14.47
CA GLU A 181 -10.69 8.03 -14.89
C GLU A 181 -10.86 6.52 -14.67
N LYS A 182 -9.77 5.77 -14.62
CA LYS A 182 -9.77 4.31 -14.37
C LYS A 182 -9.96 3.97 -12.90
N VAL A 183 -9.68 4.90 -12.01
CA VAL A 183 -9.80 4.71 -10.56
C VAL A 183 -11.25 4.86 -10.12
N GLY A 184 -11.75 3.87 -9.39
CA GLY A 184 -13.10 3.83 -8.82
C GLY A 184 -13.12 4.31 -7.36
N ILE A 185 -12.59 3.53 -6.45
CA ILE A 185 -12.62 3.81 -5.01
C ILE A 185 -11.20 4.04 -4.50
N THR A 186 -11.04 5.03 -3.62
CA THR A 186 -9.75 5.32 -3.00
C THR A 186 -9.83 5.32 -1.47
N PHE A 187 -8.72 4.97 -0.82
CA PHE A 187 -8.56 5.07 0.63
C PHE A 187 -7.27 5.82 0.94
N ASP A 188 -7.40 6.99 1.58
CA ASP A 188 -6.29 7.78 2.09
C ASP A 188 -6.07 7.43 3.57
N LEU A 189 -5.02 6.65 3.85
CA LEU A 189 -4.61 6.24 5.20
C LEU A 189 -3.55 7.17 5.81
N TYR A 190 -3.34 8.34 5.22
CA TYR A 190 -2.35 9.36 5.50
C TYR A 190 -0.95 9.07 4.92
N ASP A 191 -0.30 8.00 5.35
CA ASP A 191 1.02 7.61 4.83
C ASP A 191 0.92 6.74 3.58
N ILE A 192 -0.20 6.03 3.45
CA ILE A 192 -0.49 5.09 2.36
C ILE A 192 -1.80 5.49 1.70
N GLY A 193 -1.82 5.42 0.38
CA GLY A 193 -3.02 5.47 -0.45
C GLY A 193 -3.32 4.10 -1.05
N ILE A 194 -4.59 3.75 -1.17
CA ILE A 194 -5.05 2.54 -1.84
C ILE A 194 -6.04 2.93 -2.93
N LEU A 195 -5.87 2.37 -4.13
CA LEU A 195 -6.68 2.63 -5.32
C LEU A 195 -7.31 1.31 -5.80
N PHE A 196 -8.61 1.32 -6.03
CA PHE A 196 -9.36 0.22 -6.62
C PHE A 196 -9.89 0.61 -8.00
N PHE A 197 -9.85 -0.32 -8.95
CA PHE A 197 -10.22 -0.09 -10.35
C PHE A 197 -11.60 -0.67 -10.72
N ASP A 198 -12.38 -1.09 -9.73
CA ASP A 198 -13.75 -1.57 -9.94
C ASP A 198 -14.73 -0.41 -10.22
N LYS A 199 -14.96 -0.14 -11.50
CA LYS A 199 -15.90 0.89 -11.96
C LYS A 199 -17.38 0.52 -11.85
N THR A 200 -17.71 -0.70 -11.46
CA THR A 200 -19.11 -1.07 -11.20
C THR A 200 -19.63 -0.46 -9.91
N LYS A 201 -18.71 0.06 -9.08
CA LYS A 201 -19.02 0.80 -7.85
C LYS A 201 -18.98 2.30 -8.09
N ILE A 202 -19.77 3.04 -7.33
CA ILE A 202 -19.75 4.51 -7.36
C ILE A 202 -18.37 4.99 -6.92
N LYS A 203 -17.77 5.91 -7.69
CA LYS A 203 -16.48 6.54 -7.34
C LYS A 203 -16.60 7.25 -6.00
N GLN A 204 -15.77 6.88 -5.05
CA GLN A 204 -15.75 7.44 -3.70
C GLN A 204 -14.33 7.47 -3.14
N ASP A 205 -14.03 8.55 -2.42
CA ASP A 205 -12.75 8.74 -1.75
C ASP A 205 -12.96 8.65 -0.23
N TYR A 206 -12.33 7.66 0.39
CA TYR A 206 -12.41 7.44 1.83
C TYR A 206 -11.16 7.95 2.52
N ILE A 207 -11.35 8.67 3.61
CA ILE A 207 -10.26 9.09 4.51
C ILE A 207 -10.31 8.20 5.72
N CYS A 208 -9.22 7.51 6.00
CA CYS A 208 -9.06 6.63 7.16
C CYS A 208 -7.76 6.98 7.89
N LEU A 209 -7.44 6.24 8.93
CA LEU A 209 -6.19 6.37 9.65
C LEU A 209 -5.61 4.99 9.90
N LEU A 210 -4.41 4.72 9.39
CA LEU A 210 -3.72 3.44 9.65
C LEU A 210 -3.25 3.30 11.10
N TYR A 211 -3.10 4.43 11.81
CA TYR A 211 -2.61 4.47 13.19
C TYR A 211 -3.77 4.38 14.17
N THR A 212 -4.07 3.19 14.66
CA THR A 212 -4.80 2.99 15.90
C THR A 212 -3.81 3.03 17.07
N SER A 213 -4.31 3.21 18.28
CA SER A 213 -3.59 3.52 19.52
C SER A 213 -2.55 2.50 20.02
N ASP A 214 -2.12 1.54 19.20
CA ASP A 214 -1.11 0.55 19.58
C ASP A 214 0.31 1.16 19.52
N ALA A 215 0.50 2.26 20.26
CA ALA A 215 1.82 2.82 20.52
C ALA A 215 2.66 1.98 21.51
N ALA A 216 2.12 0.83 21.96
CA ALA A 216 2.73 -0.03 22.96
C ALA A 216 3.54 -1.21 22.37
N ASP A 217 3.50 -1.43 21.05
CA ASP A 217 4.12 -2.61 20.40
C ASP A 217 5.30 -2.29 19.47
N GLU A 218 5.95 -1.13 19.60
CA GLU A 218 7.22 -0.83 18.93
C GLU A 218 8.43 -0.99 19.84
#